data_6a76bae35c2d55b196327d91abb65496
#
_entry.id   6a76bae35c2d55b196327d91abb65496
#
_cell.length_a   1.000
_cell.length_b   1.000
_cell.length_c   1.000
_cell.angle_alpha   90.00
_cell.angle_beta   90.00
_cell.angle_gamma   90.00
#
_symmetry.space_group_name_H-M   'P 1'
#
loop_
_entity.id
_entity.type
_entity.pdbx_description
1 polymer ?
#
loop_
_entity_poly.entity_id
_entity_poly.type
_entity_poly.pdbx_seq_one_letter_code
_entity_poly.pdbx_strand_id
1 'polypeptide(L)'
;MTIVQIGLYPLSPDCIHGGVEASVYGLVQELAKSHIVDVFDIPRLGEKDRVERFGNLTIHRYTNPGTHNKDAVLRLSEMVRDIVALGPSVCHIHGTGAFSKQMYFALQRHGIKTIVTVHGLLHEEKKQALFRKPSLKALYQLYVQTHDERQLLNAVPRIIVDTAYVEDKLRAYGLKHVPEMHVIPQGIDETFYSINCNPNSNVILCVGAIGPRKGHIYTVEMFNRLRAKGISAKLRIIGSLADQSYYALLQQKIFDSPYTSDISLEANLPREELLNAYAGAKLFVLHSREESQGIVFAEAMATGLPVVATKVGGIPYVVADGQSGFLCPYADVATMADMAARLLTDDTLWQQYSTAARLIAKNYSWTDIANRIIQLYNKA
;
A
#
# COMPACT_ATOMS: atom_id res chain seq x y z
N MET A 1 -22.63 3.20 -15.22
CA MET A 1 -22.57 4.32 -14.26
C MET A 1 -21.46 5.25 -14.68
N THR A 2 -21.60 6.53 -14.36
CA THR A 2 -20.49 7.50 -14.38
C THR A 2 -19.90 7.56 -12.98
N ILE A 3 -18.65 7.13 -12.83
CA ILE A 3 -17.96 7.01 -11.54
C ILE A 3 -16.80 8.01 -11.54
N VAL A 4 -16.73 8.85 -10.50
CA VAL A 4 -15.60 9.73 -10.30
C VAL A 4 -14.70 9.17 -9.20
N GLN A 5 -13.41 9.00 -9.51
CA GLN A 5 -12.37 8.61 -8.56
C GLN A 5 -11.51 9.84 -8.24
N ILE A 6 -11.27 10.10 -6.96
CA ILE A 6 -10.53 11.28 -6.49
C ILE A 6 -9.38 10.80 -5.60
N GLY A 7 -8.16 10.94 -6.08
CA GLY A 7 -6.99 10.43 -5.35
C GLY A 7 -5.69 10.64 -6.12
N LEU A 8 -4.60 10.13 -5.57
CA LEU A 8 -3.32 10.09 -6.28
C LEU A 8 -3.39 9.03 -7.38
N TYR A 9 -3.15 9.45 -8.63
CA TYR A 9 -3.14 8.57 -9.79
C TYR A 9 -1.77 8.65 -10.50
N PRO A 10 -1.13 7.53 -10.88
CA PRO A 10 0.21 7.56 -11.45
C PRO A 10 0.27 8.36 -12.75
N LEU A 11 1.43 8.96 -13.02
CA LEU A 11 1.67 9.71 -14.27
C LEU A 11 1.78 8.78 -15.48
N SER A 12 2.27 7.58 -15.26
CA SER A 12 2.27 6.47 -16.21
C SER A 12 2.20 5.13 -15.47
N PRO A 13 1.84 4.02 -16.12
CA PRO A 13 1.82 2.69 -15.51
C PRO A 13 3.16 2.27 -14.89
N ASP A 14 4.27 2.80 -15.42
CA ASP A 14 5.63 2.47 -14.96
C ASP A 14 6.10 3.39 -13.80
N CYS A 15 5.32 4.41 -13.46
CA CYS A 15 5.64 5.42 -12.44
C CYS A 15 4.69 5.34 -11.24
N ILE A 16 4.52 4.17 -10.65
CA ILE A 16 3.69 3.98 -9.45
C ILE A 16 4.57 4.11 -8.19
N HIS A 17 4.29 5.10 -7.34
CA HIS A 17 5.10 5.45 -6.19
C HIS A 17 4.48 5.09 -4.84
N GLY A 18 3.86 3.92 -4.72
CA GLY A 18 3.37 3.42 -3.45
C GLY A 18 2.02 2.73 -3.51
N GLY A 19 1.62 2.12 -2.39
CA GLY A 19 0.43 1.26 -2.32
C GLY A 19 -0.88 1.98 -2.63
N VAL A 20 -1.05 3.23 -2.19
CA VAL A 20 -2.28 4.00 -2.46
C VAL A 20 -2.43 4.28 -3.95
N GLU A 21 -1.36 4.72 -4.60
CA GLU A 21 -1.35 5.02 -6.03
C GLU A 21 -1.58 3.75 -6.86
N ALA A 22 -0.95 2.63 -6.47
CA ALA A 22 -1.19 1.31 -7.08
C ALA A 22 -2.65 0.86 -6.91
N SER A 23 -3.23 1.09 -5.74
CA SER A 23 -4.61 0.74 -5.44
C SER A 23 -5.61 1.54 -6.28
N VAL A 24 -5.43 2.87 -6.36
CA VAL A 24 -6.31 3.73 -7.19
C VAL A 24 -6.18 3.34 -8.66
N TYR A 25 -4.95 3.12 -9.13
CA TYR A 25 -4.70 2.70 -10.51
C TYR A 25 -5.40 1.37 -10.84
N GLY A 26 -5.16 0.33 -10.06
CA GLY A 26 -5.74 -0.99 -10.32
C GLY A 26 -7.27 -0.99 -10.29
N LEU A 27 -7.88 -0.32 -9.30
CA LEU A 27 -9.33 -0.17 -9.23
C LEU A 27 -9.89 0.57 -10.45
N VAL A 28 -9.28 1.68 -10.85
CA VAL A 28 -9.69 2.48 -12.00
C VAL A 28 -9.64 1.67 -13.29
N GLN A 29 -8.53 0.94 -13.52
CA GLN A 29 -8.39 0.10 -14.71
C GLN A 29 -9.48 -0.97 -14.77
N GLU A 30 -9.83 -1.59 -13.65
CA GLU A 30 -10.87 -2.60 -13.60
C GLU A 30 -12.27 -2.00 -13.82
N LEU A 31 -12.60 -0.89 -13.17
CA LEU A 31 -13.88 -0.21 -13.33
C LEU A 31 -14.10 0.30 -14.77
N ALA A 32 -13.05 0.80 -15.42
CA ALA A 32 -13.13 1.33 -16.79
C ALA A 32 -13.43 0.25 -17.84
N LYS A 33 -13.28 -1.04 -17.54
CA LYS A 33 -13.69 -2.14 -18.43
C LYS A 33 -15.19 -2.11 -18.72
N SER A 34 -16.02 -1.63 -17.79
CA SER A 34 -17.49 -1.72 -17.90
C SER A 34 -18.23 -0.43 -17.52
N HIS A 35 -17.54 0.59 -17.04
CA HIS A 35 -18.15 1.85 -16.59
C HIS A 35 -17.39 3.05 -17.15
N ILE A 36 -18.06 4.21 -17.23
CA ILE A 36 -17.41 5.49 -17.51
C ILE A 36 -16.73 5.94 -16.22
N VAL A 37 -15.43 6.13 -16.26
CA VAL A 37 -14.62 6.49 -15.10
C VAL A 37 -13.86 7.77 -15.37
N ASP A 38 -14.08 8.78 -14.53
CA ASP A 38 -13.33 10.02 -14.50
C ASP A 38 -12.45 10.06 -13.26
N VAL A 39 -11.15 10.20 -13.46
CA VAL A 39 -10.17 10.33 -12.37
C VAL A 39 -9.80 11.78 -12.20
N PHE A 40 -9.99 12.30 -11.01
CA PHE A 40 -9.51 13.62 -10.60
C PHE A 40 -8.25 13.43 -9.76
N ASP A 41 -7.09 13.55 -10.42
CA ASP A 41 -5.80 13.42 -9.74
C ASP A 41 -5.57 14.60 -8.80
N ILE A 42 -5.07 14.34 -7.58
CA ILE A 42 -4.75 15.39 -6.62
C ILE A 42 -3.67 16.30 -7.22
N PRO A 43 -3.87 17.64 -7.28
CA PRO A 43 -2.94 18.56 -7.90
C PRO A 43 -1.51 18.42 -7.38
N ARG A 44 -0.55 18.18 -8.28
CA ARG A 44 0.87 17.96 -7.95
C ARG A 44 1.72 19.15 -8.35
N LEU A 45 2.81 19.35 -7.61
CA LEU A 45 3.84 20.36 -7.96
C LEU A 45 4.52 19.97 -9.26
N GLY A 46 4.70 20.95 -10.16
CA GLY A 46 5.40 20.77 -11.44
C GLY A 46 4.57 20.15 -12.56
N GLU A 47 3.36 19.65 -12.27
CA GLU A 47 2.44 19.15 -13.30
C GLU A 47 1.72 20.31 -13.98
N LYS A 48 1.21 20.03 -15.22
CA LYS A 48 0.38 20.97 -16.00
C LYS A 48 -1.04 20.48 -16.09
N ASP A 49 -1.98 21.43 -16.21
CA ASP A 49 -3.39 21.11 -16.47
C ASP A 49 -3.50 20.35 -17.79
N ARG A 50 -4.10 19.18 -17.74
CA ARG A 50 -4.40 18.38 -18.92
C ARG A 50 -5.50 17.36 -18.66
N VAL A 51 -6.14 16.94 -19.74
CA VAL A 51 -7.14 15.87 -19.72
C VAL A 51 -6.68 14.78 -20.70
N GLU A 52 -6.55 13.57 -20.16
CA GLU A 52 -6.14 12.38 -20.91
C GLU A 52 -7.36 11.44 -21.06
N ARG A 53 -7.58 10.87 -22.27
CA ARG A 53 -8.75 10.01 -22.55
C ARG A 53 -8.32 8.66 -23.12
N PHE A 54 -8.82 7.58 -22.51
CA PHE A 54 -8.52 6.19 -22.87
C PHE A 54 -9.81 5.36 -22.85
N GLY A 55 -10.57 5.37 -23.94
CA GLY A 55 -11.86 4.67 -23.98
C GLY A 55 -12.84 5.20 -22.93
N ASN A 56 -13.23 4.36 -21.98
CA ASN A 56 -14.14 4.72 -20.88
C ASN A 56 -13.45 5.48 -19.72
N LEU A 57 -12.14 5.65 -19.77
CA LEU A 57 -11.35 6.33 -18.74
C LEU A 57 -10.96 7.74 -19.18
N THR A 58 -11.26 8.74 -18.36
CA THR A 58 -10.78 10.11 -18.51
C THR A 58 -10.00 10.50 -17.25
N ILE A 59 -8.80 11.06 -17.41
CA ILE A 59 -7.96 11.52 -16.31
C ILE A 59 -7.85 13.03 -16.38
N HIS A 60 -8.28 13.71 -15.33
CA HIS A 60 -8.20 15.15 -15.16
C HIS A 60 -7.04 15.49 -14.24
N ARG A 61 -6.03 16.16 -14.75
CA ARG A 61 -4.86 16.60 -13.99
C ARG A 61 -4.85 18.10 -13.83
N TYR A 62 -4.54 18.55 -12.65
CA TYR A 62 -4.51 19.96 -12.29
C TYR A 62 -3.14 20.35 -11.76
N THR A 63 -2.67 21.53 -12.19
CA THR A 63 -1.47 22.16 -11.64
C THR A 63 -1.69 22.50 -10.17
N ASN A 64 -0.75 22.17 -9.30
CA ASN A 64 -0.72 22.75 -7.97
C ASN A 64 -0.12 24.16 -8.07
N PRO A 65 -0.90 25.23 -7.81
CA PRO A 65 -0.45 26.62 -8.00
C PRO A 65 0.49 27.12 -6.89
N GLY A 66 0.64 26.35 -5.81
CA GLY A 66 1.45 26.73 -4.67
C GLY A 66 2.87 26.17 -4.72
N THR A 67 3.55 26.24 -3.59
CA THR A 67 4.92 25.73 -3.40
C THR A 67 4.98 24.47 -2.53
N HIS A 68 3.83 24.06 -1.97
CA HIS A 68 3.72 22.90 -1.08
C HIS A 68 2.56 21.99 -1.52
N ASN A 69 2.65 20.71 -1.24
CA ASN A 69 1.58 19.77 -1.56
C ASN A 69 0.22 20.11 -0.93
N LYS A 70 0.22 20.77 0.24
CA LYS A 70 -1.03 21.24 0.89
C LYS A 70 -1.77 22.29 0.05
N ASP A 71 -1.09 22.99 -0.83
CA ASP A 71 -1.65 24.06 -1.65
C ASP A 71 -2.55 23.52 -2.79
N ALA A 72 -2.57 22.19 -3.00
CA ALA A 72 -3.50 21.50 -3.89
C ALA A 72 -4.96 21.89 -3.62
N VAL A 73 -5.32 22.26 -2.38
CA VAL A 73 -6.67 22.72 -2.01
C VAL A 73 -7.10 24.00 -2.72
N LEU A 74 -6.16 24.78 -3.27
CA LEU A 74 -6.46 26.00 -4.03
C LEU A 74 -7.18 25.72 -5.36
N ARG A 75 -7.08 24.48 -5.88
CA ARG A 75 -7.77 24.04 -7.11
C ARG A 75 -9.12 23.36 -6.83
N LEU A 76 -9.48 23.21 -5.58
CA LEU A 76 -10.64 22.41 -5.16
C LEU A 76 -11.96 22.93 -5.77
N SER A 77 -12.19 24.26 -5.78
CA SER A 77 -13.42 24.83 -6.32
C SER A 77 -13.59 24.57 -7.82
N GLU A 78 -12.49 24.57 -8.57
CA GLU A 78 -12.49 24.27 -10.00
C GLU A 78 -12.78 22.78 -10.22
N MET A 79 -12.07 21.90 -9.50
CA MET A 79 -12.30 20.46 -9.57
C MET A 79 -13.76 20.10 -9.24
N VAL A 80 -14.32 20.70 -8.20
CA VAL A 80 -15.73 20.48 -7.80
C VAL A 80 -16.68 20.92 -8.90
N ARG A 81 -16.47 22.11 -9.51
CA ARG A 81 -17.28 22.58 -10.64
C ARG A 81 -17.25 21.57 -11.80
N ASP A 82 -16.06 21.07 -12.15
CA ASP A 82 -15.88 20.13 -13.25
C ASP A 82 -16.52 18.76 -12.92
N ILE A 83 -16.42 18.28 -11.67
CA ILE A 83 -17.10 17.07 -11.19
C ILE A 83 -18.62 17.23 -11.26
N VAL A 84 -19.15 18.34 -10.79
CA VAL A 84 -20.61 18.61 -10.82
C VAL A 84 -21.13 18.63 -12.24
N ALA A 85 -20.37 19.21 -13.18
CA ALA A 85 -20.74 19.26 -14.61
C ALA A 85 -20.82 17.85 -15.26
N LEU A 86 -20.07 16.87 -14.75
CA LEU A 86 -20.14 15.47 -15.19
C LEU A 86 -21.42 14.74 -14.74
N GLY A 87 -22.08 15.22 -13.67
CA GLY A 87 -23.24 14.56 -13.08
C GLY A 87 -22.99 13.11 -12.65
N PRO A 88 -21.96 12.82 -11.83
CA PRO A 88 -21.57 11.46 -11.53
C PRO A 88 -22.63 10.72 -10.72
N SER A 89 -22.75 9.42 -10.93
CA SER A 89 -23.57 8.52 -10.12
C SER A 89 -23.01 8.37 -8.70
N VAL A 90 -21.68 8.45 -8.57
CA VAL A 90 -20.94 8.35 -7.30
C VAL A 90 -19.55 8.97 -7.44
N CYS A 91 -19.09 9.62 -6.38
CA CYS A 91 -17.68 10.00 -6.19
C CYS A 91 -17.04 9.10 -5.15
N HIS A 92 -15.82 8.63 -5.42
CA HIS A 92 -15.03 7.84 -4.49
C HIS A 92 -13.72 8.58 -4.19
N ILE A 93 -13.53 8.96 -2.93
CA ILE A 93 -12.35 9.68 -2.45
C ILE A 93 -11.39 8.69 -1.79
N HIS A 94 -10.12 8.74 -2.17
CA HIS A 94 -9.06 7.91 -1.61
C HIS A 94 -8.22 8.70 -0.61
N GLY A 95 -8.30 8.31 0.68
CA GLY A 95 -7.57 8.92 1.79
C GLY A 95 -8.42 9.87 2.66
N THR A 96 -7.85 10.27 3.81
CA THR A 96 -8.54 10.99 4.89
C THR A 96 -7.92 12.34 5.23
N GLY A 97 -7.00 12.83 4.41
CA GLY A 97 -6.29 14.10 4.65
C GLY A 97 -7.13 15.36 4.42
N ALA A 98 -6.53 16.53 4.63
CA ALA A 98 -7.16 17.83 4.50
C ALA A 98 -7.84 18.05 3.14
N PHE A 99 -7.20 17.63 2.05
CA PHE A 99 -7.76 17.70 0.70
C PHE A 99 -9.05 16.87 0.59
N SER A 100 -8.98 15.60 1.01
CA SER A 100 -10.14 14.68 1.00
C SER A 100 -11.31 15.21 1.83
N LYS A 101 -11.02 15.78 3.02
CA LYS A 101 -12.03 16.41 3.86
C LYS A 101 -12.73 17.56 3.14
N GLN A 102 -11.97 18.50 2.58
CA GLN A 102 -12.54 19.67 1.91
C GLN A 102 -13.32 19.26 0.65
N MET A 103 -12.80 18.31 -0.12
CA MET A 103 -13.46 17.74 -1.29
C MET A 103 -14.79 17.10 -0.90
N TYR A 104 -14.82 16.26 0.13
CA TYR A 104 -16.03 15.63 0.63
C TYR A 104 -17.11 16.65 0.97
N PHE A 105 -16.81 17.66 1.80
CA PHE A 105 -17.79 18.68 2.19
C PHE A 105 -18.24 19.54 1.00
N ALA A 106 -17.37 19.79 0.03
CA ALA A 106 -17.76 20.53 -1.16
C ALA A 106 -18.73 19.72 -2.03
N LEU A 107 -18.48 18.44 -2.26
CA LEU A 107 -19.36 17.55 -3.02
C LEU A 107 -20.72 17.35 -2.32
N GLN A 108 -20.74 17.26 -0.99
CA GLN A 108 -21.98 17.14 -0.21
C GLN A 108 -22.90 18.35 -0.39
N ARG A 109 -22.36 19.58 -0.53
CA ARG A 109 -23.17 20.80 -0.81
C ARG A 109 -23.91 20.73 -2.15
N HIS A 110 -23.44 19.92 -3.08
CA HIS A 110 -24.06 19.66 -4.37
C HIS A 110 -24.90 18.37 -4.39
N GLY A 111 -25.11 17.72 -3.25
CA GLY A 111 -25.88 16.48 -3.15
C GLY A 111 -25.24 15.28 -3.83
N ILE A 112 -23.93 15.32 -4.08
CA ILE A 112 -23.23 14.23 -4.76
C ILE A 112 -22.93 13.09 -3.77
N LYS A 113 -23.40 11.91 -4.11
CA LYS A 113 -23.13 10.67 -3.40
C LYS A 113 -21.63 10.38 -3.35
N THR A 114 -21.08 10.26 -2.14
CA THR A 114 -19.63 10.14 -1.96
C THR A 114 -19.27 9.05 -0.97
N ILE A 115 -18.31 8.21 -1.34
CA ILE A 115 -17.69 7.15 -0.50
C ILE A 115 -16.22 7.52 -0.28
N VAL A 116 -15.66 7.10 0.84
CA VAL A 116 -14.26 7.34 1.20
C VAL A 116 -13.57 6.01 1.50
N THR A 117 -12.40 5.76 0.90
CA THR A 117 -11.51 4.67 1.30
C THR A 117 -10.40 5.17 2.21
N VAL A 118 -10.22 4.49 3.34
CA VAL A 118 -9.15 4.72 4.32
C VAL A 118 -8.02 3.74 4.05
N HIS A 119 -6.98 4.18 3.32
CA HIS A 119 -5.80 3.36 2.97
C HIS A 119 -4.78 3.24 4.10
N GLY A 120 -4.95 3.99 5.17
CA GLY A 120 -4.04 4.02 6.31
C GLY A 120 -4.55 5.00 7.37
N LEU A 121 -3.99 4.89 8.56
CA LEU A 121 -4.37 5.71 9.70
C LEU A 121 -3.39 6.87 9.84
N LEU A 122 -3.75 8.05 9.31
CA LEU A 122 -2.88 9.24 9.31
C LEU A 122 -2.42 9.62 10.72
N HIS A 123 -3.30 9.51 11.71
CA HIS A 123 -2.95 9.81 13.10
C HIS A 123 -1.89 8.86 13.67
N GLU A 124 -1.94 7.56 13.36
CA GLU A 124 -0.92 6.60 13.79
C GLU A 124 0.43 6.87 13.10
N GLU A 125 0.42 7.13 11.80
CA GLU A 125 1.63 7.49 11.05
C GLU A 125 2.30 8.75 11.62
N LYS A 126 1.52 9.79 11.93
CA LYS A 126 2.03 11.05 12.49
C LYS A 126 2.48 10.91 13.94
N LYS A 127 1.78 10.10 14.72
CA LYS A 127 2.19 9.76 16.07
C LYS A 127 3.55 9.07 16.07
N GLN A 128 3.77 8.10 15.19
CA GLN A 128 5.06 7.43 15.05
C GLN A 128 6.16 8.39 14.55
N ALA A 129 5.84 9.29 13.61
CA ALA A 129 6.78 10.30 13.15
C ALA A 129 7.21 11.25 14.30
N LEU A 130 6.26 11.65 15.16
CA LEU A 130 6.53 12.46 16.34
C LEU A 130 7.45 11.73 17.33
N PHE A 131 7.20 10.43 17.60
CA PHE A 131 8.06 9.65 18.48
C PHE A 131 9.50 9.49 17.95
N ARG A 132 9.66 9.36 16.62
CA ARG A 132 10.99 9.23 16.00
C ARG A 132 11.78 10.54 16.01
N LYS A 133 11.11 11.67 15.75
CA LYS A 133 11.75 12.99 15.67
C LYS A 133 10.83 14.03 16.34
N PRO A 134 10.88 14.12 17.69
CA PRO A 134 10.06 15.06 18.43
C PRO A 134 10.35 16.50 18.00
N SER A 135 9.31 17.26 17.61
CA SER A 135 9.41 18.68 17.30
C SER A 135 8.04 19.35 17.41
N LEU A 136 8.01 20.66 17.69
CA LEU A 136 6.77 21.44 17.69
C LEU A 136 6.03 21.35 16.34
N LYS A 137 6.77 21.30 15.24
CA LYS A 137 6.21 21.12 13.89
C LYS A 137 5.54 19.75 13.75
N ALA A 138 6.16 18.67 14.23
CA ALA A 138 5.56 17.33 14.18
C ALA A 138 4.31 17.24 15.07
N LEU A 139 4.33 17.85 16.25
CA LEU A 139 3.17 17.92 17.14
C LEU A 139 2.02 18.70 16.50
N TYR A 140 2.29 19.85 15.89
CA TYR A 140 1.29 20.63 15.17
C TYR A 140 0.70 19.84 13.98
N GLN A 141 1.54 19.18 13.21
CA GLN A 141 1.10 18.32 12.09
C GLN A 141 0.21 17.17 12.58
N LEU A 142 0.58 16.51 13.68
CA LEU A 142 -0.24 15.47 14.28
C LEU A 142 -1.62 16.03 14.67
N TYR A 143 -1.66 17.17 15.37
CA TYR A 143 -2.90 17.80 15.80
C TYR A 143 -3.82 18.14 14.61
N VAL A 144 -3.30 18.88 13.62
CA VAL A 144 -4.09 19.34 12.46
C VAL A 144 -4.60 18.15 11.65
N GLN A 145 -3.73 17.19 11.35
CA GLN A 145 -4.13 16.04 10.51
C GLN A 145 -5.11 15.11 11.24
N THR A 146 -4.92 14.90 12.54
CA THR A 146 -5.88 14.15 13.36
C THR A 146 -7.23 14.83 13.40
N HIS A 147 -7.24 16.17 13.50
CA HIS A 147 -8.47 16.95 13.51
C HIS A 147 -9.21 16.85 12.17
N ASP A 148 -8.50 17.01 11.05
CA ASP A 148 -9.08 16.91 9.71
C ASP A 148 -9.63 15.50 9.43
N GLU A 149 -8.88 14.47 9.76
CA GLU A 149 -9.30 13.06 9.64
C GLU A 149 -10.56 12.79 10.45
N ARG A 150 -10.61 13.23 11.73
CA ARG A 150 -11.79 13.06 12.58
C ARG A 150 -13.01 13.81 12.06
N GLN A 151 -12.84 15.02 11.55
CA GLN A 151 -13.96 15.78 10.97
C GLN A 151 -14.55 15.05 9.76
N LEU A 152 -13.71 14.54 8.86
CA LEU A 152 -14.17 13.77 7.71
C LEU A 152 -14.88 12.49 8.15
N LEU A 153 -14.25 11.68 9.00
CA LEU A 153 -14.79 10.38 9.43
C LEU A 153 -16.09 10.52 10.25
N ASN A 154 -16.29 11.60 10.98
CA ASN A 154 -17.55 11.88 11.67
C ASN A 154 -18.68 12.31 10.72
N ALA A 155 -18.36 12.76 9.51
CA ALA A 155 -19.34 13.26 8.54
C ALA A 155 -19.72 12.22 7.48
N VAL A 156 -18.80 11.30 7.15
CA VAL A 156 -19.03 10.29 6.10
C VAL A 156 -19.89 9.16 6.67
N PRO A 157 -21.04 8.82 6.04
CA PRO A 157 -21.91 7.75 6.55
C PRO A 157 -21.34 6.36 6.31
N ARG A 158 -20.56 6.16 5.23
CA ARG A 158 -19.98 4.88 4.84
C ARG A 158 -18.56 5.03 4.35
N ILE A 159 -17.67 4.13 4.80
CA ILE A 159 -16.26 4.09 4.40
C ILE A 159 -15.85 2.68 4.01
N ILE A 160 -14.81 2.60 3.18
CA ILE A 160 -14.09 1.36 2.90
C ILE A 160 -12.80 1.39 3.73
N VAL A 161 -12.47 0.25 4.32
CA VAL A 161 -11.21 0.02 5.04
C VAL A 161 -10.53 -1.24 4.50
N ASP A 162 -9.21 -1.25 4.46
CA ASP A 162 -8.45 -2.31 3.79
C ASP A 162 -8.46 -3.63 4.58
N THR A 163 -8.52 -3.57 5.92
CA THR A 163 -8.47 -4.75 6.80
C THR A 163 -9.32 -4.53 8.06
N ALA A 164 -9.68 -5.62 8.74
CA ALA A 164 -10.34 -5.54 10.04
C ALA A 164 -9.45 -4.86 11.10
N TYR A 165 -8.12 -4.90 10.96
CA TYR A 165 -7.22 -4.11 11.81
C TYR A 165 -7.50 -2.60 11.72
N VAL A 166 -7.70 -2.07 10.52
CA VAL A 166 -8.03 -0.65 10.32
C VAL A 166 -9.42 -0.36 10.87
N GLU A 167 -10.39 -1.25 10.68
CA GLU A 167 -11.73 -1.14 11.25
C GLU A 167 -11.67 -1.03 12.79
N ASP A 168 -10.97 -1.96 13.46
CA ASP A 168 -10.84 -1.98 14.93
C ASP A 168 -10.19 -0.69 15.45
N LYS A 169 -9.14 -0.23 14.77
CA LYS A 169 -8.49 1.04 15.10
C LYS A 169 -9.42 2.24 14.98
N LEU A 170 -10.23 2.30 13.92
CA LEU A 170 -11.19 3.38 13.73
C LEU A 170 -12.33 3.33 14.74
N ARG A 171 -12.82 2.14 15.12
CA ARG A 171 -13.79 1.98 16.21
C ARG A 171 -13.25 2.49 17.55
N ALA A 172 -11.96 2.27 17.82
CA ALA A 172 -11.27 2.75 19.02
C ALA A 172 -10.83 4.23 18.91
N TYR A 173 -11.00 4.89 17.76
CA TYR A 173 -10.47 6.23 17.50
C TYR A 173 -11.21 7.38 18.23
N GLY A 174 -12.36 7.08 18.85
CA GLY A 174 -13.17 8.07 19.57
C GLY A 174 -13.93 9.01 18.65
N LEU A 175 -14.48 8.47 17.57
CA LEU A 175 -15.40 9.21 16.68
C LEU A 175 -16.74 9.44 17.38
N LYS A 176 -17.36 10.59 17.14
CA LYS A 176 -18.72 10.91 17.64
C LYS A 176 -19.78 10.11 16.90
N HIS A 177 -19.57 9.95 15.59
CA HIS A 177 -20.39 9.13 14.71
C HIS A 177 -19.46 8.13 14.01
N VAL A 178 -19.66 6.85 14.31
CA VAL A 178 -18.88 5.77 13.68
C VAL A 178 -19.54 5.45 12.34
N PRO A 179 -18.86 5.65 11.21
CA PRO A 179 -19.40 5.32 9.89
C PRO A 179 -19.67 3.81 9.76
N GLU A 180 -20.57 3.44 8.86
CA GLU A 180 -20.68 2.06 8.40
C GLU A 180 -19.38 1.68 7.69
N MET A 181 -18.65 0.66 8.17
CA MET A 181 -17.36 0.26 7.66
C MET A 181 -17.49 -1.01 6.82
N HIS A 182 -16.94 -0.97 5.62
CA HIS A 182 -16.87 -2.11 4.72
C HIS A 182 -15.42 -2.55 4.58
N VAL A 183 -15.09 -3.73 5.09
CA VAL A 183 -13.74 -4.30 4.94
C VAL A 183 -13.61 -4.85 3.53
N ILE A 184 -12.95 -4.09 2.65
CA ILE A 184 -12.65 -4.46 1.27
C ILE A 184 -11.16 -4.23 1.05
N PRO A 185 -10.35 -5.29 0.88
CA PRO A 185 -8.91 -5.16 0.73
C PRO A 185 -8.54 -4.45 -0.57
N GLN A 186 -7.33 -3.95 -0.62
CA GLN A 186 -6.73 -3.48 -1.88
C GLN A 186 -6.36 -4.69 -2.74
N GLY A 187 -6.61 -4.59 -4.03
CA GLY A 187 -6.22 -5.61 -5.00
C GLY A 187 -4.75 -5.50 -5.41
N ILE A 188 -4.32 -6.49 -6.14
CA ILE A 188 -2.98 -6.53 -6.74
C ILE A 188 -3.10 -6.64 -8.26
N ASP A 189 -2.05 -6.22 -8.95
CA ASP A 189 -1.98 -6.30 -10.40
C ASP A 189 -2.02 -7.77 -10.87
N GLU A 190 -2.85 -8.03 -11.89
CA GLU A 190 -3.07 -9.38 -12.41
C GLU A 190 -1.79 -10.04 -12.96
N THR A 191 -0.79 -9.25 -13.34
CA THR A 191 0.50 -9.74 -13.82
C THR A 191 1.18 -10.65 -12.78
N PHE A 192 1.01 -10.37 -11.48
CA PHE A 192 1.60 -11.20 -10.43
C PHE A 192 1.06 -12.64 -10.41
N TYR A 193 -0.20 -12.87 -10.84
CA TYR A 193 -0.78 -14.21 -10.89
C TYR A 193 -0.21 -15.06 -12.03
N SER A 194 0.34 -14.45 -13.08
CA SER A 194 0.97 -15.14 -14.20
C SER A 194 2.43 -15.50 -13.94
N ILE A 195 3.05 -14.93 -12.90
CA ILE A 195 4.44 -15.20 -12.52
C ILE A 195 4.52 -16.47 -11.66
N ASN A 196 5.53 -17.28 -11.94
CA ASN A 196 5.92 -18.40 -11.09
C ASN A 196 7.25 -18.10 -10.44
N CYS A 197 7.29 -18.11 -9.10
CA CYS A 197 8.56 -18.03 -8.36
C CYS A 197 9.42 -19.29 -8.59
N ASN A 198 10.70 -19.19 -8.29
CA ASN A 198 11.65 -20.28 -8.55
C ASN A 198 11.91 -21.11 -7.27
N PRO A 199 11.36 -22.32 -7.16
CA PRO A 199 11.56 -23.18 -5.99
C PRO A 199 13.03 -23.64 -5.79
N ASN A 200 13.83 -23.64 -6.87
CA ASN A 200 15.23 -24.04 -6.84
C ASN A 200 16.19 -22.87 -6.59
N SER A 201 15.65 -21.67 -6.42
CA SER A 201 16.44 -20.49 -6.09
C SER A 201 16.91 -20.52 -4.63
N ASN A 202 17.95 -19.76 -4.33
CA ASN A 202 18.37 -19.44 -2.97
C ASN A 202 18.17 -17.96 -2.64
N VAL A 203 17.38 -17.24 -3.45
CA VAL A 203 17.14 -15.81 -3.27
C VAL A 203 15.99 -15.56 -2.32
N ILE A 204 16.27 -14.77 -1.28
CA ILE A 204 15.29 -14.15 -0.39
C ILE A 204 14.99 -12.77 -0.94
N LEU A 205 13.72 -12.47 -1.22
CA LEU A 205 13.27 -11.19 -1.73
C LEU A 205 12.64 -10.36 -0.61
N CYS A 206 12.99 -9.10 -0.54
CA CYS A 206 12.40 -8.10 0.35
C CYS A 206 11.99 -6.88 -0.49
N VAL A 207 10.69 -6.61 -0.62
CA VAL A 207 10.17 -5.48 -1.39
C VAL A 207 9.41 -4.52 -0.49
N GLY A 208 9.74 -3.23 -0.57
CA GLY A 208 9.03 -2.18 0.17
C GLY A 208 9.79 -0.87 0.17
N ALA A 209 9.05 0.26 0.29
CA ALA A 209 9.66 1.59 0.34
C ALA A 209 10.78 1.64 1.40
N ILE A 210 11.98 2.07 0.99
CA ILE A 210 13.16 2.06 1.84
C ILE A 210 13.05 3.16 2.89
N GLY A 211 12.66 2.74 4.08
CA GLY A 211 12.42 3.61 5.23
C GLY A 211 12.23 2.83 6.53
N PRO A 212 12.28 3.52 7.68
CA PRO A 212 12.28 2.87 9.01
C PRO A 212 11.06 1.98 9.28
N ARG A 213 9.90 2.27 8.65
CA ARG A 213 8.66 1.51 8.82
C ARG A 213 8.76 0.07 8.32
N LYS A 214 9.54 -0.15 7.25
CA LYS A 214 9.70 -1.47 6.62
C LYS A 214 10.80 -2.34 7.24
N GLY A 215 11.62 -1.79 8.15
CA GLY A 215 12.53 -2.56 8.99
C GLY A 215 13.64 -3.33 8.26
N HIS A 216 14.09 -2.86 7.10
CA HIS A 216 15.12 -3.53 6.28
C HIS A 216 16.42 -3.85 7.04
N ILE A 217 16.77 -3.04 8.05
CA ILE A 217 17.94 -3.29 8.91
C ILE A 217 17.79 -4.65 9.63
N TYR A 218 16.60 -4.95 10.15
CA TYR A 218 16.32 -6.24 10.78
C TYR A 218 16.32 -7.40 9.76
N THR A 219 15.94 -7.12 8.50
CA THR A 219 16.05 -8.10 7.41
C THR A 219 17.51 -8.47 7.14
N VAL A 220 18.43 -7.49 7.14
CA VAL A 220 19.87 -7.74 7.02
C VAL A 220 20.39 -8.53 8.23
N GLU A 221 19.96 -8.21 9.44
CA GLU A 221 20.35 -8.95 10.66
C GLU A 221 19.83 -10.40 10.64
N MET A 222 18.61 -10.60 10.22
CA MET A 222 18.01 -11.93 10.00
C MET A 222 18.84 -12.73 8.98
N PHE A 223 19.18 -12.10 7.85
CA PHE A 223 20.00 -12.73 6.81
C PHE A 223 21.38 -13.14 7.34
N ASN A 224 22.05 -12.28 8.10
CA ASN A 224 23.34 -12.61 8.73
C ASN A 224 23.22 -13.82 9.66
N ARG A 225 22.16 -13.91 10.46
CA ARG A 225 21.90 -15.09 11.33
C ARG A 225 21.65 -16.36 10.52
N LEU A 226 20.89 -16.25 9.43
CA LEU A 226 20.60 -17.35 8.52
C LEU A 226 21.89 -17.91 7.90
N ARG A 227 22.74 -17.02 7.39
CA ARG A 227 24.04 -17.37 6.79
C ARG A 227 25.02 -17.99 7.82
N ALA A 228 25.02 -17.47 9.05
CA ALA A 228 25.83 -18.02 10.15
C ALA A 228 25.42 -19.46 10.55
N LYS A 229 24.20 -19.88 10.23
CA LYS A 229 23.75 -21.29 10.35
C LYS A 229 24.19 -22.19 9.18
N GLY A 230 24.98 -21.66 8.24
CA GLY A 230 25.48 -22.41 7.07
C GLY A 230 24.49 -22.51 5.90
N ILE A 231 23.36 -21.81 5.98
CA ILE A 231 22.36 -21.84 4.90
C ILE A 231 22.83 -20.94 3.75
N SER A 232 22.99 -21.50 2.57
CA SER A 232 23.35 -20.74 1.37
C SER A 232 22.13 -19.97 0.87
N ALA A 233 22.20 -18.64 0.93
CA ALA A 233 21.15 -17.75 0.47
C ALA A 233 21.74 -16.43 -0.04
N LYS A 234 20.98 -15.74 -0.89
CA LYS A 234 21.20 -14.34 -1.31
C LYS A 234 20.02 -13.48 -0.87
N LEU A 235 20.26 -12.22 -0.54
CA LEU A 235 19.22 -11.27 -0.16
C LEU A 235 19.12 -10.16 -1.20
N ARG A 236 17.92 -9.97 -1.78
CA ARG A 236 17.62 -8.83 -2.63
C ARG A 236 16.64 -7.89 -1.90
N ILE A 237 17.05 -6.66 -1.67
CA ILE A 237 16.22 -5.60 -1.08
C ILE A 237 15.88 -4.61 -2.18
N ILE A 238 14.60 -4.44 -2.47
CA ILE A 238 14.09 -3.60 -3.55
C ILE A 238 13.04 -2.62 -3.01
N GLY A 239 13.10 -1.35 -3.41
CA GLY A 239 12.05 -0.41 -3.03
C GLY A 239 12.27 1.01 -3.51
N SER A 240 11.23 1.84 -3.41
CA SER A 240 11.34 3.28 -3.63
C SER A 240 12.11 3.93 -2.48
N LEU A 241 12.89 4.98 -2.79
CA LEU A 241 13.64 5.72 -1.80
C LEU A 241 12.71 6.68 -1.02
N ALA A 242 12.27 6.25 0.16
CA ALA A 242 11.36 7.03 1.01
C ALA A 242 12.09 7.88 2.06
N ASP A 243 13.29 7.48 2.49
CA ASP A 243 14.07 8.16 3.53
C ASP A 243 15.57 8.03 3.23
N GLN A 244 16.20 9.15 2.82
CA GLN A 244 17.61 9.17 2.43
C GLN A 244 18.54 8.83 3.60
N SER A 245 18.20 9.27 4.81
CA SER A 245 19.03 9.01 5.99
C SER A 245 19.00 7.53 6.37
N TYR A 246 17.81 6.91 6.25
CA TYR A 246 17.66 5.49 6.48
C TYR A 246 18.34 4.65 5.38
N TYR A 247 18.29 5.12 4.13
CA TYR A 247 18.99 4.46 3.03
C TYR A 247 20.50 4.40 3.28
N ALA A 248 21.11 5.51 3.69
CA ALA A 248 22.54 5.55 4.03
C ALA A 248 22.88 4.61 5.21
N LEU A 249 22.01 4.58 6.24
CA LEU A 249 22.15 3.66 7.37
C LEU A 249 22.06 2.20 6.93
N LEU A 250 21.13 1.88 6.03
CA LEU A 250 20.98 0.53 5.48
C LEU A 250 22.17 0.11 4.63
N GLN A 251 22.71 1.02 3.80
CA GLN A 251 23.95 0.79 3.04
C GLN A 251 25.13 0.47 3.96
N GLN A 252 25.29 1.24 5.06
CA GLN A 252 26.33 0.96 6.04
C GLN A 252 26.13 -0.41 6.71
N LYS A 253 24.87 -0.74 7.08
CA LYS A 253 24.56 -2.04 7.68
C LYS A 253 24.88 -3.22 6.74
N ILE A 254 24.66 -3.05 5.43
CA ILE A 254 25.01 -4.06 4.42
C ILE A 254 26.52 -4.15 4.27
N PHE A 255 27.23 -3.01 4.23
CA PHE A 255 28.69 -2.96 4.13
C PHE A 255 29.37 -3.68 5.31
N ASP A 256 28.86 -3.50 6.53
CA ASP A 256 29.37 -4.12 7.76
C ASP A 256 28.96 -5.61 7.89
N SER A 257 28.15 -6.13 6.97
CA SER A 257 27.76 -7.54 6.99
C SER A 257 28.92 -8.44 6.56
N PRO A 258 29.19 -9.56 7.28
CA PRO A 258 30.17 -10.54 6.83
C PRO A 258 29.76 -11.24 5.53
N TYR A 259 28.53 -11.03 5.05
CA TYR A 259 27.97 -11.60 3.83
C TYR A 259 27.55 -10.51 2.82
N THR A 260 28.21 -9.37 2.84
CA THR A 260 27.88 -8.20 2.00
C THR A 260 27.80 -8.54 0.52
N SER A 261 28.65 -9.49 0.01
CA SER A 261 28.64 -9.93 -1.39
C SER A 261 27.35 -10.67 -1.80
N ASP A 262 26.59 -11.16 -0.84
CA ASP A 262 25.34 -11.88 -1.07
C ASP A 262 24.09 -11.01 -0.84
N ILE A 263 24.26 -9.70 -0.60
CA ILE A 263 23.17 -8.75 -0.35
C ILE A 263 23.17 -7.68 -1.44
N SER A 264 22.05 -7.53 -2.17
CA SER A 264 21.82 -6.40 -3.08
C SER A 264 20.79 -5.44 -2.52
N LEU A 265 21.01 -4.13 -2.74
CA LEU A 265 20.09 -3.03 -2.41
C LEU A 265 19.80 -2.23 -3.68
N GLU A 266 18.58 -2.28 -4.15
CA GLU A 266 18.17 -1.79 -5.45
C GLU A 266 17.01 -0.80 -5.28
N ALA A 267 17.28 0.48 -5.53
CA ALA A 267 16.27 1.54 -5.37
C ALA A 267 15.60 1.87 -6.72
N ASN A 268 14.27 2.04 -6.70
CA ASN A 268 13.48 2.50 -7.83
C ASN A 268 13.64 1.65 -9.11
N LEU A 269 13.59 0.33 -8.98
CA LEU A 269 13.66 -0.58 -10.13
C LEU A 269 12.48 -0.35 -11.10
N PRO A 270 12.74 -0.49 -12.42
CA PRO A 270 11.68 -0.60 -13.41
C PRO A 270 10.74 -1.77 -13.08
N ARG A 271 9.46 -1.63 -13.49
CA ARG A 271 8.44 -2.64 -13.20
C ARG A 271 8.82 -4.04 -13.67
N GLU A 272 9.34 -4.18 -14.88
CA GLU A 272 9.74 -5.46 -15.44
C GLU A 272 10.82 -6.16 -14.58
N GLU A 273 11.81 -5.39 -14.13
CA GLU A 273 12.88 -5.91 -13.25
C GLU A 273 12.34 -6.31 -11.88
N LEU A 274 11.35 -5.59 -11.35
CA LEU A 274 10.65 -5.96 -10.12
C LEU A 274 9.90 -7.30 -10.30
N LEU A 275 9.17 -7.48 -11.40
CA LEU A 275 8.47 -8.74 -11.70
C LEU A 275 9.47 -9.91 -11.85
N ASN A 276 10.61 -9.68 -12.51
CA ASN A 276 11.69 -10.66 -12.61
C ASN A 276 12.31 -11.00 -11.25
N ALA A 277 12.36 -10.05 -10.31
CA ALA A 277 12.83 -10.33 -8.96
C ALA A 277 11.89 -11.27 -8.20
N TYR A 278 10.57 -11.10 -8.33
CA TYR A 278 9.59 -12.04 -7.76
C TYR A 278 9.72 -13.43 -8.41
N ALA A 279 9.87 -13.50 -9.73
CA ALA A 279 10.07 -14.77 -10.46
C ALA A 279 11.35 -15.50 -10.05
N GLY A 280 12.42 -14.78 -9.76
CA GLY A 280 13.73 -15.34 -9.39
C GLY A 280 13.87 -15.74 -7.92
N ALA A 281 12.90 -15.45 -7.06
CA ALA A 281 13.01 -15.70 -5.63
C ALA A 281 12.41 -17.04 -5.19
N LYS A 282 12.84 -17.55 -4.02
CA LYS A 282 12.27 -18.70 -3.30
C LYS A 282 11.45 -18.31 -2.09
N LEU A 283 11.75 -17.18 -1.47
CA LEU A 283 11.15 -16.74 -0.22
C LEU A 283 10.96 -15.22 -0.23
N PHE A 284 9.84 -14.75 0.31
CA PHE A 284 9.61 -13.33 0.57
C PHE A 284 9.74 -13.02 2.06
N VAL A 285 10.50 -11.98 2.43
CA VAL A 285 10.70 -11.57 3.84
C VAL A 285 10.51 -10.07 4.00
N LEU A 286 9.77 -9.64 5.02
CA LEU A 286 9.67 -8.21 5.37
C LEU A 286 9.42 -8.00 6.87
N HIS A 287 10.27 -7.18 7.51
CA HIS A 287 10.21 -6.81 8.94
C HIS A 287 9.43 -5.52 9.20
N SER A 288 8.25 -5.37 8.62
CA SER A 288 7.49 -4.14 8.84
C SER A 288 7.16 -3.91 10.31
N ARG A 289 7.29 -2.67 10.75
CA ARG A 289 6.86 -2.21 12.08
C ARG A 289 5.35 -1.99 12.14
N GLU A 290 4.75 -1.65 11.00
CA GLU A 290 3.33 -1.38 10.85
C GLU A 290 2.91 -1.49 9.38
N GLU A 291 1.74 -2.05 9.16
CA GLU A 291 1.05 -2.10 7.86
C GLU A 291 -0.46 -1.98 8.07
N SER A 292 -1.14 -1.28 7.19
CA SER A 292 -2.61 -1.30 7.14
C SER A 292 -3.10 -2.60 6.51
N GLN A 293 -2.50 -2.99 5.39
CA GLN A 293 -2.68 -4.26 4.69
C GLN A 293 -1.33 -4.87 4.30
N GLY A 294 -0.50 -4.13 3.53
CA GLY A 294 0.75 -4.60 2.97
C GLY A 294 0.55 -5.36 1.66
N ILE A 295 0.21 -4.64 0.58
CA ILE A 295 -0.04 -5.19 -0.77
C ILE A 295 1.09 -6.13 -1.21
N VAL A 296 2.33 -5.81 -0.92
CA VAL A 296 3.53 -6.59 -1.31
C VAL A 296 3.48 -8.06 -0.83
N PHE A 297 2.77 -8.35 0.27
CA PHE A 297 2.59 -9.73 0.71
C PHE A 297 1.63 -10.48 -0.21
N ALA A 298 0.54 -9.84 -0.63
CA ALA A 298 -0.39 -10.41 -1.59
C ALA A 298 0.27 -10.61 -2.97
N GLU A 299 1.10 -9.65 -3.42
CA GLU A 299 1.92 -9.77 -4.63
C GLU A 299 2.86 -10.98 -4.55
N ALA A 300 3.61 -11.12 -3.47
CA ALA A 300 4.49 -12.27 -3.25
C ALA A 300 3.72 -13.59 -3.25
N MET A 301 2.61 -13.66 -2.53
CA MET A 301 1.77 -14.84 -2.47
C MET A 301 1.16 -15.21 -3.84
N ALA A 302 0.78 -14.23 -4.66
CA ALA A 302 0.27 -14.47 -6.00
C ALA A 302 1.30 -15.14 -6.92
N THR A 303 2.60 -14.79 -6.77
CA THR A 303 3.69 -15.45 -7.50
C THR A 303 4.05 -16.84 -6.91
N GLY A 304 3.43 -17.22 -5.81
CA GLY A 304 3.68 -18.47 -5.10
C GLY A 304 4.82 -18.42 -4.08
N LEU A 305 5.32 -17.23 -3.74
CA LEU A 305 6.34 -17.11 -2.68
C LEU A 305 5.70 -17.31 -1.30
N PRO A 306 6.17 -18.26 -0.50
CA PRO A 306 5.89 -18.26 0.92
C PRO A 306 6.42 -16.99 1.57
N VAL A 307 5.76 -16.54 2.63
CA VAL A 307 6.07 -15.27 3.28
C VAL A 307 6.61 -15.49 4.69
N VAL A 308 7.65 -14.78 5.10
CA VAL A 308 8.05 -14.63 6.51
C VAL A 308 7.99 -13.16 6.87
N ALA A 309 7.11 -12.81 7.81
CA ALA A 309 6.83 -11.43 8.14
C ALA A 309 6.61 -11.20 9.64
N THR A 310 6.52 -9.94 10.03
CA THR A 310 6.17 -9.56 11.40
C THR A 310 4.66 -9.63 11.64
N LYS A 311 4.27 -10.06 12.85
CA LYS A 311 2.85 -10.14 13.27
C LYS A 311 2.37 -8.78 13.78
N VAL A 312 2.27 -7.81 12.86
CA VAL A 312 1.86 -6.43 13.20
C VAL A 312 0.79 -5.92 12.24
N GLY A 313 -0.07 -5.03 12.74
CA GLY A 313 -1.05 -4.33 11.94
C GLY A 313 -1.98 -5.26 11.17
N GLY A 314 -2.15 -4.97 9.88
CA GLY A 314 -2.97 -5.73 8.95
C GLY A 314 -2.31 -7.00 8.39
N ILE A 315 -1.01 -7.25 8.64
CA ILE A 315 -0.29 -8.41 8.09
C ILE A 315 -0.98 -9.75 8.41
N PRO A 316 -1.47 -10.01 9.66
CA PRO A 316 -2.15 -11.27 9.97
C PRO A 316 -3.47 -11.50 9.22
N TYR A 317 -4.02 -10.46 8.60
CA TYR A 317 -5.22 -10.57 7.75
C TYR A 317 -4.90 -10.86 6.28
N VAL A 318 -3.63 -10.77 5.90
CA VAL A 318 -3.14 -11.06 4.54
C VAL A 318 -2.38 -12.39 4.53
N VAL A 319 -1.46 -12.58 5.46
CA VAL A 319 -0.62 -13.79 5.57
C VAL A 319 -1.22 -14.73 6.61
N ALA A 320 -1.66 -15.90 6.18
CA ALA A 320 -2.14 -16.95 7.08
C ALA A 320 -0.96 -17.66 7.74
N ASP A 321 -0.76 -17.35 9.03
CA ASP A 321 0.33 -17.90 9.85
C ASP A 321 0.25 -19.43 9.92
N GLY A 322 1.35 -20.12 9.60
CA GLY A 322 1.39 -21.59 9.55
C GLY A 322 0.79 -22.20 8.27
N GLN A 323 0.35 -21.40 7.28
CA GLN A 323 -0.24 -21.90 6.03
C GLN A 323 0.40 -21.28 4.78
N SER A 324 0.31 -19.97 4.59
CA SER A 324 0.95 -19.25 3.45
C SER A 324 2.28 -18.61 3.82
N GLY A 325 2.63 -18.64 5.09
CA GLY A 325 3.83 -18.03 5.62
C GLY A 325 3.96 -18.22 7.13
N PHE A 326 4.98 -17.60 7.70
CA PHE A 326 5.19 -17.51 9.13
C PHE A 326 5.15 -16.06 9.60
N LEU A 327 4.57 -15.85 10.77
CA LEU A 327 4.52 -14.54 11.42
C LEU A 327 5.25 -14.56 12.76
N CYS A 328 6.18 -13.62 12.96
CA CYS A 328 6.93 -13.48 14.21
C CYS A 328 6.72 -12.10 14.86
N PRO A 329 7.03 -11.93 16.16
CA PRO A 329 7.02 -10.62 16.79
C PRO A 329 7.94 -9.62 16.08
N TYR A 330 7.58 -8.33 16.11
CA TYR A 330 8.45 -7.28 15.58
C TYR A 330 9.82 -7.29 16.26
N ALA A 331 10.89 -7.12 15.49
CA ALA A 331 12.29 -7.15 15.90
C ALA A 331 12.80 -8.50 16.43
N ASP A 332 11.99 -9.56 16.38
CA ASP A 332 12.47 -10.92 16.71
C ASP A 332 13.20 -11.54 15.49
N VAL A 333 14.42 -11.06 15.30
CA VAL A 333 15.31 -11.46 14.21
C VAL A 333 15.67 -12.94 14.26
N ALA A 334 15.77 -13.52 15.48
CA ALA A 334 16.16 -14.92 15.67
C ALA A 334 15.05 -15.86 15.17
N THR A 335 13.83 -15.66 15.65
CA THR A 335 12.66 -16.44 15.22
C THR A 335 12.43 -16.32 13.72
N MET A 336 12.58 -15.10 13.16
CA MET A 336 12.41 -14.91 11.72
C MET A 336 13.48 -15.65 10.90
N ALA A 337 14.73 -15.70 11.38
CA ALA A 337 15.79 -16.47 10.74
C ALA A 337 15.50 -17.99 10.77
N ASP A 338 14.94 -18.48 11.86
CA ASP A 338 14.57 -19.91 11.98
C ASP A 338 13.41 -20.29 11.07
N MET A 339 12.41 -19.42 10.97
CA MET A 339 11.27 -19.58 10.04
C MET A 339 11.72 -19.56 8.56
N ALA A 340 12.59 -18.60 8.23
CA ALA A 340 13.19 -18.52 6.89
C ALA A 340 14.03 -19.77 6.56
N ALA A 341 14.83 -20.24 7.51
CA ALA A 341 15.63 -21.46 7.37
C ALA A 341 14.76 -22.67 7.01
N ARG A 342 13.65 -22.88 7.75
CA ARG A 342 12.73 -23.99 7.48
C ARG A 342 12.19 -23.97 6.06
N LEU A 343 11.73 -22.81 5.57
CA LEU A 343 11.19 -22.70 4.21
C LEU A 343 12.27 -22.79 3.12
N LEU A 344 13.52 -22.50 3.42
CA LEU A 344 14.61 -22.63 2.46
C LEU A 344 15.15 -24.07 2.35
N THR A 345 15.04 -24.87 3.42
CA THR A 345 15.67 -26.20 3.52
C THR A 345 14.69 -27.37 3.46
N ASP A 346 13.39 -27.14 3.66
CA ASP A 346 12.33 -28.15 3.57
C ASP A 346 11.45 -27.88 2.34
N ASP A 347 11.75 -28.57 1.23
CA ASP A 347 11.02 -28.40 -0.04
C ASP A 347 9.55 -28.87 0.06
N THR A 348 9.25 -29.84 0.91
CA THR A 348 7.86 -30.29 1.13
C THR A 348 7.04 -29.20 1.82
N LEU A 349 7.57 -28.63 2.89
CA LEU A 349 6.97 -27.51 3.58
C LEU A 349 6.82 -26.29 2.67
N TRP A 350 7.86 -25.97 1.92
CA TRP A 350 7.86 -24.87 0.95
C TRP A 350 6.72 -25.03 -0.07
N GLN A 351 6.57 -26.23 -0.67
CA GLN A 351 5.53 -26.51 -1.65
C GLN A 351 4.11 -26.36 -1.07
N GLN A 352 3.89 -26.81 0.16
CA GLN A 352 2.62 -26.65 0.85
C GLN A 352 2.29 -25.17 1.05
N TYR A 353 3.24 -24.37 1.51
CA TYR A 353 3.06 -22.94 1.75
C TYR A 353 2.90 -22.15 0.46
N SER A 354 3.64 -22.49 -0.58
CA SER A 354 3.53 -21.89 -1.90
C SER A 354 2.13 -22.09 -2.50
N THR A 355 1.60 -23.31 -2.40
CA THR A 355 0.25 -23.64 -2.88
C THR A 355 -0.82 -22.87 -2.12
N ALA A 356 -0.73 -22.80 -0.79
CA ALA A 356 -1.64 -22.05 0.05
C ALA A 356 -1.54 -20.55 -0.21
N ALA A 357 -0.33 -20.01 -0.40
CA ALA A 357 -0.10 -18.62 -0.73
C ALA A 357 -0.84 -18.20 -2.00
N ARG A 358 -0.72 -18.99 -3.10
CA ARG A 358 -1.46 -18.74 -4.34
C ARG A 358 -2.96 -18.78 -4.17
N LEU A 359 -3.47 -19.73 -3.36
CA LEU A 359 -4.90 -19.84 -3.12
C LEU A 359 -5.44 -18.61 -2.38
N ILE A 360 -4.75 -18.17 -1.34
CA ILE A 360 -5.13 -17.01 -0.54
C ILE A 360 -5.02 -15.72 -1.37
N ALA A 361 -4.00 -15.60 -2.23
CA ALA A 361 -3.80 -14.43 -3.07
C ALA A 361 -4.99 -14.15 -4.02
N LYS A 362 -5.77 -15.15 -4.40
CA LYS A 362 -6.98 -14.96 -5.24
C LYS A 362 -7.99 -13.99 -4.63
N ASN A 363 -8.02 -13.83 -3.32
CA ASN A 363 -8.89 -12.88 -2.64
C ASN A 363 -8.52 -11.40 -2.91
N TYR A 364 -7.40 -11.16 -3.57
CA TYR A 364 -6.88 -9.83 -3.91
C TYR A 364 -6.99 -9.51 -5.41
N SER A 365 -7.81 -10.25 -6.17
CA SER A 365 -8.14 -9.95 -7.56
C SER A 365 -8.90 -8.62 -7.67
N TRP A 366 -8.47 -7.73 -8.55
CA TRP A 366 -9.19 -6.49 -8.80
C TRP A 366 -10.61 -6.73 -9.31
N THR A 367 -10.85 -7.79 -10.07
CA THR A 367 -12.18 -8.15 -10.56
C THR A 367 -13.17 -8.38 -9.42
N ASP A 368 -12.78 -9.18 -8.41
CA ASP A 368 -13.66 -9.47 -7.26
C ASP A 368 -13.83 -8.23 -6.36
N ILE A 369 -12.74 -7.49 -6.15
CA ILE A 369 -12.73 -6.28 -5.32
C ILE A 369 -13.59 -5.19 -5.96
N ALA A 370 -13.43 -4.92 -7.27
CA ALA A 370 -14.23 -3.93 -7.97
C ALA A 370 -15.72 -4.28 -7.93
N ASN A 371 -16.09 -5.56 -8.09
CA ASN A 371 -17.46 -6.01 -7.97
C ASN A 371 -18.05 -5.71 -6.58
N ARG A 372 -17.31 -5.96 -5.51
CA ARG A 372 -17.72 -5.61 -4.13
C ARG A 372 -17.90 -4.11 -3.95
N ILE A 373 -17.00 -3.30 -4.51
CA ILE A 373 -17.07 -1.83 -4.48
C ILE A 373 -18.28 -1.32 -5.29
N ILE A 374 -18.54 -1.89 -6.48
CA ILE A 374 -19.73 -1.56 -7.29
C ILE A 374 -21.04 -1.87 -6.54
N GLN A 375 -21.11 -3.00 -5.83
CA GLN A 375 -22.28 -3.32 -5.00
C GLN A 375 -22.48 -2.26 -3.90
N LEU A 376 -21.39 -1.74 -3.34
CA LEU A 376 -21.47 -0.66 -2.36
C LEU A 376 -21.90 0.66 -3.02
N TYR A 377 -21.43 0.98 -4.22
CA TYR A 377 -21.87 2.15 -4.99
C TYR A 377 -23.38 2.13 -5.26
N ASN A 378 -23.96 0.96 -5.51
CA ASN A 378 -25.41 0.85 -5.77
C ASN A 378 -26.27 1.01 -4.51
N LYS A 379 -25.71 0.74 -3.32
CA LYS A 379 -26.40 0.85 -2.02
C LYS A 379 -26.20 2.22 -1.33
N ALA A 380 -25.23 2.97 -1.75
CA ALA A 380 -24.81 4.21 -1.08
C ALA A 380 -25.74 5.41 -1.38
#